data_46068fe24e10cf63fc05d5cc7f004df7
#
_entry.id   46068fe24e10cf63fc05d5cc7f004df7
#
_cell.length_a   1.000
_cell.length_b   1.000
_cell.length_c   1.000
_cell.angle_alpha   90.00
_cell.angle_beta   90.00
_cell.angle_gamma   90.00
#
_symmetry.space_group_name_H-M   'P 1'
#
loop_
_entity.id
_entity.type
_entity.pdbx_description
1 polymer ?
#
loop_
_entity_poly.entity_id
_entity_poly.type
_entity_poly.pdbx_seq_one_letter_code
_entity_poly.pdbx_strand_id
1 'polypeptide(L)'
;VYRPVKRTLHVLSEVSMLTEWDRKEHVDEIEAIQRSILSAKKENDDLNAQIQERIISLHNAQICALQTQINPHFLFNTLEAIANAAALLMNGDNQITEMIYTLGKLMRISLSNENYLVPLKEELEHVKLYVKLVEFRYHGRVCLHQEIPEELQEERIIKLTLQPLIENAIQHGLAGKRSGGNIWLKGEKKGKDNYIYVVDNGTGVTAEMLEKLREQLKDSAITGSRHIGMRNVDQRLKLVFGEGYGLTVGASKEGGMCVTVRFQTL
;
A
#
# COMPACT_ATOMS: atom_id res chain seq x y z
N VAL A 1 5.15 -31.15 9.95
CA VAL A 1 3.74 -30.90 10.33
C VAL A 1 2.93 -32.21 10.46
N TYR A 2 3.34 -33.33 9.85
CA TYR A 2 2.56 -34.59 9.85
C TYR A 2 2.84 -35.60 10.98
N ARG A 3 3.84 -35.38 11.81
CA ARG A 3 4.20 -36.34 12.89
C ARG A 3 3.21 -36.42 14.07
N PRO A 4 2.60 -35.33 14.55
CA PRO A 4 1.64 -35.43 15.65
C PRO A 4 0.34 -36.14 15.25
N VAL A 5 -0.15 -35.91 14.01
CA VAL A 5 -1.41 -36.54 13.52
C VAL A 5 -1.26 -38.08 13.36
N LYS A 6 -0.09 -38.57 12.91
CA LYS A 6 0.18 -39.99 12.87
C LYS A 6 0.22 -40.67 14.25
N ARG A 7 0.68 -39.93 15.27
CA ARG A 7 0.74 -40.43 16.65
C ARG A 7 -0.65 -40.52 17.28
N THR A 8 -1.50 -39.52 17.02
CA THR A 8 -2.94 -39.54 17.44
C THR A 8 -3.74 -40.64 16.73
N LEU A 9 -3.47 -40.89 15.46
CA LEU A 9 -4.11 -42.02 14.73
C LEU A 9 -3.63 -43.39 15.23
N HIS A 10 -2.39 -43.52 15.70
CA HIS A 10 -1.87 -44.76 16.28
C HIS A 10 -2.50 -45.02 17.65
N VAL A 11 -2.65 -44.00 18.49
CA VAL A 11 -3.37 -44.09 19.78
C VAL A 11 -4.84 -44.44 19.57
N LEU A 12 -5.49 -43.89 18.55
CA LEU A 12 -6.87 -44.22 18.18
C LEU A 12 -7.04 -45.69 17.70
N SER A 13 -6.02 -46.28 17.08
CA SER A 13 -6.03 -47.69 16.68
C SER A 13 -5.85 -48.65 17.87
N GLU A 14 -5.10 -48.25 18.89
CA GLU A 14 -4.92 -49.02 20.13
C GLU A 14 -6.17 -48.95 21.01
N VAL A 15 -6.90 -47.82 21.03
CA VAL A 15 -8.17 -47.65 21.76
C VAL A 15 -9.24 -48.61 21.23
N SER A 16 -9.17 -49.08 19.95
CA SER A 16 -10.11 -50.04 19.41
C SER A 16 -10.02 -51.44 20.01
N MET A 17 -8.97 -51.77 20.75
CA MET A 17 -8.77 -53.06 21.44
C MET A 17 -9.11 -53.03 22.95
N LEU A 18 -9.47 -51.86 23.49
CA LEU A 18 -9.80 -51.68 24.91
C LEU A 18 -11.24 -52.08 25.21
N THR A 19 -11.50 -52.50 26.47
CA THR A 19 -12.85 -52.77 26.95
C THR A 19 -13.71 -51.51 26.93
N GLU A 20 -15.06 -51.64 26.94
CA GLU A 20 -15.99 -50.52 26.82
C GLU A 20 -15.79 -49.45 27.91
N TRP A 21 -15.28 -49.87 29.08
CA TRP A 21 -14.97 -48.99 30.21
C TRP A 21 -13.70 -48.15 29.98
N ASP A 22 -12.59 -48.76 29.57
CA ASP A 22 -11.34 -48.09 29.21
C ASP A 22 -11.53 -47.13 28.01
N ARG A 23 -12.43 -47.51 27.08
CA ARG A 23 -12.74 -46.69 25.90
C ARG A 23 -13.39 -45.36 26.26
N LYS A 24 -14.25 -45.34 27.29
CA LYS A 24 -14.95 -44.12 27.73
C LYS A 24 -13.99 -43.13 28.41
N GLU A 25 -13.08 -43.58 29.25
CA GLU A 25 -12.10 -42.76 29.96
C GLU A 25 -11.10 -42.13 28.98
N HIS A 26 -10.62 -42.87 27.98
CA HIS A 26 -9.71 -42.33 26.96
C HIS A 26 -10.41 -41.40 25.94
N VAL A 27 -11.70 -41.58 25.68
CA VAL A 27 -12.48 -40.64 24.85
C VAL A 27 -12.61 -39.29 25.56
N ASP A 28 -12.89 -39.29 26.84
CA ASP A 28 -13.02 -38.06 27.64
C ASP A 28 -11.68 -37.27 27.71
N GLU A 29 -10.55 -38.00 27.84
CA GLU A 29 -9.21 -37.40 27.79
C GLU A 29 -8.89 -36.78 26.41
N ILE A 30 -9.20 -37.48 25.32
CA ILE A 30 -8.99 -36.98 23.96
C ILE A 30 -9.84 -35.73 23.69
N GLU A 31 -11.10 -35.73 24.13
CA GLU A 31 -11.97 -34.57 24.01
C GLU A 31 -11.45 -33.36 24.85
N ALA A 32 -10.92 -33.62 26.04
CA ALA A 32 -10.33 -32.59 26.88
C ALA A 32 -9.08 -31.99 26.22
N ILE A 33 -8.20 -32.81 25.62
CA ILE A 33 -7.03 -32.36 24.85
C ILE A 33 -7.46 -31.56 23.62
N GLN A 34 -8.47 -32.02 22.86
CA GLN A 34 -8.98 -31.30 21.70
C GLN A 34 -9.54 -29.93 22.09
N ARG A 35 -10.33 -29.84 23.17
CA ARG A 35 -10.83 -28.57 23.70
C ARG A 35 -9.70 -27.64 24.12
N SER A 36 -8.67 -28.15 24.78
CA SER A 36 -7.49 -27.37 25.17
C SER A 36 -6.71 -26.84 23.94
N ILE A 37 -6.53 -27.67 22.90
CA ILE A 37 -5.86 -27.25 21.66
C ILE A 37 -6.68 -26.16 20.92
N LEU A 38 -7.99 -26.34 20.83
CA LEU A 38 -8.87 -25.33 20.19
C LEU A 38 -8.89 -24.02 20.96
N SER A 39 -8.92 -24.09 22.31
CA SER A 39 -8.82 -22.89 23.16
C SER A 39 -7.48 -22.17 22.99
N ALA A 40 -6.37 -22.91 23.04
CA ALA A 40 -5.04 -22.36 22.83
C ALA A 40 -4.86 -21.74 21.42
N LYS A 41 -5.45 -22.38 20.42
CA LYS A 41 -5.44 -21.84 19.06
C LYS A 41 -6.21 -20.52 18.99
N LYS A 42 -7.42 -20.48 19.56
CA LYS A 42 -8.23 -19.25 19.60
C LYS A 42 -7.50 -18.12 20.32
N GLU A 43 -6.90 -18.41 21.48
CA GLU A 43 -6.13 -17.44 22.25
C GLU A 43 -4.90 -16.92 21.44
N ASN A 44 -4.24 -17.80 20.70
CA ASN A 44 -3.13 -17.43 19.82
C ASN A 44 -3.59 -16.53 18.67
N ASP A 45 -4.74 -16.83 18.05
CA ASP A 45 -5.31 -16.02 16.98
C ASP A 45 -5.72 -14.62 17.52
N ASP A 46 -6.32 -14.56 18.71
CA ASP A 46 -6.69 -13.30 19.39
C ASP A 46 -5.45 -12.48 19.77
N LEU A 47 -4.40 -13.12 20.28
CA LEU A 47 -3.12 -12.46 20.59
C LEU A 47 -2.44 -11.92 19.32
N ASN A 48 -2.44 -12.69 18.23
CA ASN A 48 -1.89 -12.23 16.96
C ASN A 48 -2.65 -11.00 16.43
N ALA A 49 -3.98 -10.99 16.54
CA ALA A 49 -4.79 -9.82 16.16
C ALA A 49 -4.42 -8.58 17.00
N GLN A 50 -4.26 -8.74 18.32
CA GLN A 50 -3.84 -7.65 19.21
C GLN A 50 -2.43 -7.15 18.91
N ILE A 51 -1.50 -8.04 18.60
CA ILE A 51 -0.13 -7.68 18.20
C ILE A 51 -0.15 -6.86 16.91
N GLN A 52 -0.94 -7.27 15.92
CA GLN A 52 -1.10 -6.53 14.66
C GLN A 52 -1.67 -5.12 14.89
N GLU A 53 -2.70 -4.99 15.70
CA GLU A 53 -3.27 -3.70 16.07
C GLU A 53 -2.24 -2.78 16.76
N ARG A 54 -1.46 -3.34 17.69
CA ARG A 54 -0.40 -2.58 18.39
C ARG A 54 0.73 -2.17 17.45
N ILE A 55 1.14 -3.02 16.50
CA ILE A 55 2.17 -2.69 15.50
C ILE A 55 1.69 -1.53 14.63
N ILE A 56 0.44 -1.56 14.16
CA ILE A 56 -0.15 -0.47 13.38
C ILE A 56 -0.18 0.83 14.21
N SER A 57 -0.61 0.74 15.47
CA SER A 57 -0.66 1.89 16.37
C SER A 57 0.73 2.49 16.63
N LEU A 58 1.74 1.66 16.90
CA LEU A 58 3.12 2.09 17.09
C LEU A 58 3.71 2.73 15.82
N HIS A 59 3.44 2.15 14.67
CA HIS A 59 3.89 2.70 13.39
C HIS A 59 3.27 4.07 13.10
N ASN A 60 1.97 4.21 13.39
CA ASN A 60 1.26 5.49 13.28
C ASN A 60 1.82 6.53 14.27
N ALA A 61 2.11 6.13 15.50
CA ALA A 61 2.72 7.01 16.50
C ALA A 61 4.15 7.45 16.08
N GLN A 62 4.95 6.56 15.51
CA GLN A 62 6.28 6.89 14.97
C GLN A 62 6.20 7.88 13.79
N ILE A 63 5.29 7.63 12.84
CA ILE A 63 5.06 8.53 11.71
C ILE A 63 4.62 9.91 12.22
N CYS A 64 3.67 9.94 13.16
CA CYS A 64 3.19 11.18 13.78
C CYS A 64 4.33 11.92 14.51
N ALA A 65 5.16 11.22 15.28
CA ALA A 65 6.30 11.81 15.98
C ALA A 65 7.35 12.38 15.02
N LEU A 66 7.62 11.71 13.90
CA LEU A 66 8.54 12.21 12.87
C LEU A 66 7.95 13.40 12.12
N GLN A 67 6.64 13.43 11.88
CA GLN A 67 5.94 14.53 11.23
C GLN A 67 5.82 15.78 12.11
N THR A 68 5.70 15.63 13.44
CA THR A 68 5.64 16.77 14.37
C THR A 68 6.97 17.52 14.51
N GLN A 69 8.10 16.95 14.08
CA GLN A 69 9.39 17.66 14.02
C GLN A 69 9.41 18.76 12.95
N ILE A 70 8.54 18.68 11.95
CA ILE A 70 8.31 19.74 10.97
C ILE A 70 6.99 20.41 11.34
N ASN A 71 7.03 21.68 11.72
CA ASN A 71 5.79 22.43 11.98
C ASN A 71 5.04 22.68 10.65
N PRO A 72 3.94 21.95 10.36
CA PRO A 72 3.25 22.08 9.07
C PRO A 72 2.71 23.50 8.86
N HIS A 73 2.23 24.13 9.92
CA HIS A 73 1.68 25.48 9.88
C HIS A 73 2.75 26.52 9.50
N PHE A 74 3.97 26.38 10.02
CA PHE A 74 5.09 27.25 9.64
C PHE A 74 5.42 27.12 8.15
N LEU A 75 5.45 25.88 7.62
CA LEU A 75 5.73 25.65 6.21
C LEU A 75 4.64 26.24 5.31
N PHE A 76 3.36 26.06 5.66
CA PHE A 76 2.25 26.64 4.87
C PHE A 76 2.30 28.15 4.86
N ASN A 77 2.48 28.79 6.01
CA ASN A 77 2.56 30.24 6.09
C ASN A 77 3.77 30.79 5.32
N THR A 78 4.90 30.06 5.34
CA THR A 78 6.10 30.46 4.58
C THR A 78 5.86 30.35 3.08
N LEU A 79 5.26 29.26 2.61
CA LEU A 79 4.91 29.09 1.20
C LEU A 79 3.92 30.15 0.72
N GLU A 80 2.90 30.46 1.53
CA GLU A 80 1.92 31.51 1.25
C GLU A 80 2.58 32.91 1.17
N ALA A 81 3.48 33.20 2.11
CA ALA A 81 4.25 34.46 2.08
C ALA A 81 5.12 34.57 0.83
N ILE A 82 5.77 33.48 0.40
CA ILE A 82 6.58 33.45 -0.84
C ILE A 82 5.67 33.64 -2.07
N ALA A 83 4.49 32.97 -2.12
CA ALA A 83 3.53 33.13 -3.21
C ALA A 83 3.06 34.59 -3.34
N ASN A 84 2.71 35.21 -2.20
CA ASN A 84 2.26 36.61 -2.17
C ASN A 84 3.38 37.56 -2.61
N ALA A 85 4.63 37.34 -2.18
CA ALA A 85 5.77 38.13 -2.62
C ALA A 85 6.03 37.97 -4.14
N ALA A 86 5.93 36.74 -4.66
CA ALA A 86 6.07 36.49 -6.09
C ALA A 86 4.96 37.17 -6.91
N ALA A 87 3.70 37.14 -6.42
CA ALA A 87 2.57 37.80 -7.06
C ALA A 87 2.76 39.34 -7.11
N LEU A 88 3.27 39.94 -6.03
CA LEU A 88 3.57 41.36 -5.98
C LEU A 88 4.69 41.76 -6.96
N LEU A 89 5.78 40.99 -7.02
CA LEU A 89 6.91 41.23 -7.91
C LEU A 89 6.56 41.07 -9.39
N MET A 90 5.63 40.20 -9.71
CA MET A 90 5.25 39.86 -11.07
C MET A 90 3.93 40.54 -11.53
N ASN A 91 3.41 41.47 -10.73
CA ASN A 91 2.15 42.18 -11.00
C ASN A 91 0.92 41.29 -11.20
N GLY A 92 0.80 40.25 -10.40
CA GLY A 92 -0.34 39.32 -10.37
C GLY A 92 0.05 37.87 -10.31
N ASP A 93 -0.97 37.01 -10.40
CA ASP A 93 -0.79 35.55 -10.40
C ASP A 93 -0.01 35.12 -11.63
N ASN A 94 0.94 34.21 -11.39
CA ASN A 94 1.85 33.71 -12.42
C ASN A 94 2.16 32.23 -12.16
N GLN A 95 2.90 31.62 -13.06
CA GLN A 95 3.26 30.20 -12.96
C GLN A 95 3.99 29.85 -11.66
N ILE A 96 4.78 30.78 -11.10
CA ILE A 96 5.52 30.54 -9.84
C ILE A 96 4.55 30.52 -8.67
N THR A 97 3.60 31.47 -8.60
CA THR A 97 2.57 31.49 -7.55
C THR A 97 1.71 30.23 -7.60
N GLU A 98 1.32 29.77 -8.79
CA GLU A 98 0.57 28.53 -8.99
C GLU A 98 1.34 27.29 -8.49
N MET A 99 2.65 27.21 -8.79
CA MET A 99 3.51 26.14 -8.27
C MET A 99 3.56 26.13 -6.73
N ILE A 100 3.71 27.29 -6.12
CA ILE A 100 3.83 27.41 -4.66
C ILE A 100 2.50 27.02 -3.99
N TYR A 101 1.35 27.48 -4.51
CA TYR A 101 0.03 27.09 -4.01
C TYR A 101 -0.21 25.58 -4.20
N THR A 102 0.17 25.02 -5.34
CA THR A 102 0.03 23.58 -5.60
C THR A 102 0.89 22.76 -4.64
N LEU A 103 2.11 23.20 -4.37
CA LEU A 103 3.00 22.58 -3.38
C LEU A 103 2.43 22.66 -1.96
N GLY A 104 1.90 23.83 -1.57
CA GLY A 104 1.23 24.00 -0.27
C GLY A 104 0.05 23.05 -0.10
N LYS A 105 -0.78 22.88 -1.14
CA LYS A 105 -1.91 21.97 -1.15
C LYS A 105 -1.48 20.50 -1.04
N LEU A 106 -0.46 20.10 -1.81
CA LEU A 106 0.14 18.76 -1.76
C LEU A 106 0.66 18.44 -0.36
N MET A 107 1.42 19.33 0.23
CA MET A 107 1.96 19.18 1.58
C MET A 107 0.86 19.12 2.65
N ARG A 108 -0.19 19.91 2.51
CA ARG A 108 -1.34 19.86 3.44
C ARG A 108 -1.99 18.49 3.44
N ILE A 109 -2.27 17.91 2.27
CA ILE A 109 -2.83 16.57 2.15
C ILE A 109 -1.85 15.53 2.73
N SER A 110 -0.55 15.64 2.43
CA SER A 110 0.46 14.68 2.90
C SER A 110 0.65 14.69 4.41
N LEU A 111 0.62 15.89 5.04
CA LEU A 111 0.90 16.09 6.46
C LEU A 111 -0.36 16.09 7.35
N SER A 112 -1.56 16.02 6.78
CA SER A 112 -2.79 15.89 7.58
C SER A 112 -2.81 14.54 8.30
N ASN A 113 -2.97 14.59 9.65
CA ASN A 113 -2.88 13.40 10.51
C ASN A 113 -4.22 12.69 10.75
N GLU A 114 -5.30 13.13 10.09
CA GLU A 114 -6.65 12.78 10.55
C GLU A 114 -7.05 11.34 10.28
N ASN A 115 -6.55 10.69 9.23
CA ASN A 115 -6.93 9.31 8.93
C ASN A 115 -5.84 8.55 8.18
N TYR A 116 -5.61 7.31 8.59
CA TYR A 116 -4.73 6.36 7.90
C TYR A 116 -5.37 5.80 6.62
N LEU A 117 -6.70 5.62 6.64
CA LEU A 117 -7.51 5.20 5.50
C LEU A 117 -8.30 6.41 5.00
N VAL A 118 -8.13 6.72 3.73
CA VAL A 118 -8.79 7.83 3.04
C VAL A 118 -9.60 7.32 1.86
N PRO A 119 -10.65 8.04 1.43
CA PRO A 119 -11.32 7.74 0.17
C PRO A 119 -10.32 7.80 -0.99
N LEU A 120 -10.43 6.89 -1.96
CA LEU A 120 -9.54 6.84 -3.12
C LEU A 120 -9.51 8.18 -3.88
N LYS A 121 -10.59 8.93 -3.90
CA LYS A 121 -10.64 10.28 -4.51
C LYS A 121 -9.60 11.25 -3.93
N GLU A 122 -9.24 11.13 -2.64
CA GLU A 122 -8.21 11.96 -2.02
C GLU A 122 -6.81 11.58 -2.53
N GLU A 123 -6.53 10.29 -2.70
CA GLU A 123 -5.29 9.80 -3.32
C GLU A 123 -5.19 10.25 -4.78
N LEU A 124 -6.30 10.21 -5.52
CA LEU A 124 -6.35 10.67 -6.92
C LEU A 124 -6.10 12.19 -7.03
N GLU A 125 -6.67 12.99 -6.12
CA GLU A 125 -6.40 14.44 -6.07
C GLU A 125 -4.94 14.71 -5.71
N HIS A 126 -4.38 13.96 -4.74
CA HIS A 126 -2.97 14.06 -4.35
C HIS A 126 -2.05 13.78 -5.54
N VAL A 127 -2.31 12.72 -6.30
CA VAL A 127 -1.56 12.37 -7.52
C VAL A 127 -1.69 13.45 -8.59
N LYS A 128 -2.87 14.04 -8.80
CA LYS A 128 -3.05 15.15 -9.73
C LYS A 128 -2.17 16.35 -9.39
N LEU A 129 -2.18 16.74 -8.11
CA LEU A 129 -1.35 17.85 -7.62
C LEU A 129 0.14 17.55 -7.80
N TYR A 130 0.58 16.32 -7.49
CA TYR A 130 1.95 15.90 -7.66
C TYR A 130 2.38 15.94 -9.13
N VAL A 131 1.60 15.36 -10.05
CA VAL A 131 1.92 15.37 -11.47
C VAL A 131 1.95 16.79 -12.01
N LYS A 132 1.03 17.67 -11.58
CA LYS A 132 1.03 19.08 -11.95
C LYS A 132 2.35 19.78 -11.58
N LEU A 133 2.90 19.52 -10.38
CA LEU A 133 4.22 20.04 -9.99
C LEU A 133 5.36 19.47 -10.85
N VAL A 134 5.26 18.19 -11.20
CA VAL A 134 6.23 17.52 -12.08
C VAL A 134 6.18 18.12 -13.49
N GLU A 135 4.98 18.41 -14.02
CA GLU A 135 4.81 19.05 -15.33
C GLU A 135 5.52 20.42 -15.41
N PHE A 136 5.45 21.22 -14.37
CA PHE A 136 6.23 22.47 -14.28
C PHE A 136 7.74 22.20 -14.38
N ARG A 137 8.25 21.17 -13.69
CA ARG A 137 9.68 20.82 -13.68
C ARG A 137 10.15 20.25 -15.01
N TYR A 138 9.32 19.47 -15.69
CA TYR A 138 9.67 18.75 -16.92
C TYR A 138 9.05 19.35 -18.18
N HIS A 139 8.53 20.60 -18.10
CA HIS A 139 7.98 21.35 -19.24
C HIS A 139 6.91 20.59 -20.03
N GLY A 140 5.91 20.03 -19.33
CA GLY A 140 4.76 19.38 -19.95
C GLY A 140 5.06 18.01 -20.60
N ARG A 141 6.12 17.34 -20.19
CA ARG A 141 6.52 16.04 -20.79
C ARG A 141 5.79 14.83 -20.22
N VAL A 142 5.02 14.99 -19.17
CA VAL A 142 4.29 13.91 -18.48
C VAL A 142 2.80 14.22 -18.54
N CYS A 143 2.00 13.26 -19.00
CA CYS A 143 0.55 13.35 -19.01
C CYS A 143 -0.05 12.27 -18.13
N LEU A 144 -1.01 12.63 -17.27
CA LEU A 144 -1.77 11.73 -16.42
C LEU A 144 -3.17 11.53 -16.97
N HIS A 145 -3.54 10.28 -17.22
CA HIS A 145 -4.88 9.87 -17.63
C HIS A 145 -5.54 9.10 -16.50
N GLN A 146 -6.78 9.45 -16.14
CA GLN A 146 -7.52 8.80 -15.06
C GLN A 146 -8.80 8.20 -15.58
N GLU A 147 -8.95 6.89 -15.44
CA GLU A 147 -10.11 6.08 -15.83
C GLU A 147 -10.56 5.27 -14.60
N ILE A 148 -11.07 5.96 -13.57
CA ILE A 148 -11.49 5.36 -12.29
C ILE A 148 -13.00 5.52 -12.15
N PRO A 149 -13.78 4.43 -12.04
CA PRO A 149 -15.23 4.48 -11.82
C PRO A 149 -15.58 5.25 -10.53
N GLU A 150 -16.70 5.99 -10.54
CA GLU A 150 -17.14 6.78 -9.38
C GLU A 150 -17.33 5.93 -8.13
N GLU A 151 -17.90 4.72 -8.28
CA GLU A 151 -18.09 3.78 -7.17
C GLU A 151 -16.78 3.35 -6.49
N LEU A 152 -15.66 3.34 -7.23
CA LEU A 152 -14.35 3.00 -6.70
C LEU A 152 -13.70 4.21 -5.99
N GLN A 153 -14.06 5.43 -6.35
CA GLN A 153 -13.48 6.64 -5.77
C GLN A 153 -13.87 6.84 -4.30
N GLU A 154 -14.99 6.29 -3.86
CA GLU A 154 -15.43 6.33 -2.45
C GLU A 154 -14.85 5.19 -1.60
N GLU A 155 -14.25 4.18 -2.22
CA GLU A 155 -13.60 3.09 -1.49
C GLU A 155 -12.40 3.59 -0.70
N ARG A 156 -12.19 3.00 0.50
CA ARG A 156 -11.11 3.40 1.39
C ARG A 156 -9.82 2.67 1.07
N ILE A 157 -8.75 3.44 0.93
CA ILE A 157 -7.39 2.96 0.70
C ILE A 157 -6.43 3.60 1.70
N ILE A 158 -5.27 2.98 1.90
CA ILE A 158 -4.21 3.54 2.74
C ILE A 158 -3.67 4.82 2.10
N LYS A 159 -3.58 5.86 2.91
CA LYS A 159 -3.01 7.16 2.50
C LYS A 159 -1.60 7.01 1.95
N LEU A 160 -1.25 7.77 0.91
CA LEU A 160 0.04 7.74 0.21
C LEU A 160 0.38 6.35 -0.37
N THR A 161 -0.63 5.68 -0.93
CA THR A 161 -0.46 4.43 -1.67
C THR A 161 -0.09 4.68 -3.14
N LEU A 162 -0.78 5.61 -3.81
CA LEU A 162 -0.58 5.84 -5.24
C LEU A 162 0.65 6.71 -5.54
N GLN A 163 0.98 7.67 -4.69
CA GLN A 163 2.09 8.61 -4.94
C GLN A 163 3.41 7.88 -5.20
N PRO A 164 3.92 6.92 -4.38
CA PRO A 164 5.18 6.27 -4.64
C PRO A 164 5.21 5.47 -5.96
N LEU A 165 4.04 5.00 -6.40
CA LEU A 165 3.92 4.27 -7.67
C LEU A 165 4.04 5.23 -8.86
N ILE A 166 3.41 6.40 -8.77
CA ILE A 166 3.52 7.48 -9.77
C ILE A 166 4.96 8.03 -9.81
N GLU A 167 5.58 8.23 -8.64
CA GLU A 167 6.99 8.64 -8.56
C GLU A 167 7.90 7.67 -9.28
N ASN A 168 7.72 6.37 -9.07
CA ASN A 168 8.48 5.33 -9.76
C ASN A 168 8.24 5.35 -11.28
N ALA A 169 7.00 5.50 -11.73
CA ALA A 169 6.68 5.61 -13.14
C ALA A 169 7.39 6.82 -13.78
N ILE A 170 7.42 7.98 -13.12
CA ILE A 170 8.08 9.19 -13.62
C ILE A 170 9.60 9.03 -13.58
N GLN A 171 10.18 8.62 -12.44
CA GLN A 171 11.63 8.60 -12.25
C GLN A 171 12.32 7.46 -13.00
N HIS A 172 11.67 6.31 -13.14
CA HIS A 172 12.27 5.13 -13.75
C HIS A 172 11.66 4.79 -15.11
N GLY A 173 10.34 4.92 -15.25
CA GLY A 173 9.66 4.66 -16.51
C GLY A 173 9.94 5.74 -17.55
N LEU A 174 9.74 7.00 -17.19
CA LEU A 174 9.76 8.11 -18.13
C LEU A 174 11.08 8.88 -18.21
N ALA A 175 12.05 8.62 -17.33
CA ALA A 175 13.32 9.35 -17.26
C ALA A 175 14.12 9.35 -18.58
N GLY A 176 14.02 8.29 -19.38
CA GLY A 176 14.68 8.17 -20.68
C GLY A 176 13.92 8.82 -21.84
N LYS A 177 12.69 9.26 -21.64
CA LYS A 177 11.86 9.86 -22.71
C LYS A 177 12.05 11.37 -22.79
N ARG A 178 12.32 11.87 -23.99
CA ARG A 178 12.44 13.31 -24.26
C ARG A 178 11.09 14.00 -24.37
N SER A 179 10.02 13.26 -24.70
CA SER A 179 8.65 13.75 -24.85
C SER A 179 7.65 12.59 -24.82
N GLY A 180 6.36 12.88 -24.60
CA GLY A 180 5.27 11.89 -24.71
C GLY A 180 5.24 10.84 -23.59
N GLY A 181 5.66 11.18 -22.38
CA GLY A 181 5.47 10.35 -21.20
C GLY A 181 4.00 10.33 -20.80
N ASN A 182 3.39 9.15 -20.77
CA ASN A 182 2.01 8.97 -20.32
C ASN A 182 1.95 8.01 -19.16
N ILE A 183 1.08 8.33 -18.21
CA ILE A 183 0.72 7.48 -17.08
C ILE A 183 -0.80 7.35 -17.08
N TRP A 184 -1.28 6.12 -17.01
CA TRP A 184 -2.71 5.81 -16.87
C TRP A 184 -2.98 5.23 -15.50
N LEU A 185 -3.95 5.81 -14.80
CA LEU A 185 -4.59 5.27 -13.62
C LEU A 185 -5.93 4.68 -14.04
N LYS A 186 -6.05 3.35 -14.01
CA LYS A 186 -7.29 2.65 -14.33
C LYS A 186 -7.80 1.94 -13.10
N GLY A 187 -9.12 1.91 -12.92
CA GLY A 187 -9.76 1.26 -11.78
C GLY A 187 -10.75 0.20 -12.20
N GLU A 188 -10.84 -0.88 -11.43
CA GLU A 188 -11.80 -1.95 -11.63
C GLU A 188 -12.25 -2.51 -10.28
N LYS A 189 -13.56 -2.73 -10.11
CA LYS A 189 -14.13 -3.37 -8.94
C LYS A 189 -14.64 -4.77 -9.30
N LYS A 190 -14.20 -5.79 -8.57
CA LYS A 190 -14.59 -7.19 -8.76
C LYS A 190 -15.12 -7.78 -7.46
N GLY A 191 -16.41 -7.64 -7.23
CA GLY A 191 -17.05 -8.10 -6.00
C GLY A 191 -16.54 -7.30 -4.80
N LYS A 192 -15.80 -7.96 -3.90
CA LYS A 192 -15.17 -7.33 -2.73
C LYS A 192 -13.76 -6.81 -3.00
N ASP A 193 -13.20 -7.12 -4.16
CA ASP A 193 -11.83 -6.76 -4.51
C ASP A 193 -11.81 -5.53 -5.40
N ASN A 194 -10.99 -4.58 -5.04
CA ASN A 194 -10.72 -3.36 -5.78
C ASN A 194 -9.34 -3.45 -6.41
N TYR A 195 -9.23 -3.05 -7.67
CA TYR A 195 -7.99 -3.05 -8.43
C TYR A 195 -7.71 -1.64 -8.97
N ILE A 196 -6.48 -1.16 -8.78
CA ILE A 196 -5.99 0.06 -9.43
C ILE A 196 -4.74 -0.32 -10.21
N TYR A 197 -4.72 0.04 -11.47
CA TYR A 197 -3.61 -0.17 -12.40
C TYR A 197 -2.90 1.16 -12.63
N VAL A 198 -1.62 1.21 -12.27
CA VAL A 198 -0.72 2.30 -12.61
C VAL A 198 0.12 1.83 -13.79
N VAL A 199 -0.13 2.39 -14.94
CA VAL A 199 0.48 1.98 -16.22
C VAL A 199 1.30 3.14 -16.78
N ASP A 200 2.53 2.90 -17.13
CA ASP A 200 3.35 3.88 -17.85
C ASP A 200 3.73 3.37 -19.26
N ASN A 201 4.07 4.30 -20.14
CA ASN A 201 4.64 4.00 -21.46
C ASN A 201 6.15 4.24 -21.51
N GLY A 202 6.84 4.00 -20.40
CA GLY A 202 8.27 4.26 -20.25
C GLY A 202 9.18 3.36 -21.09
N THR A 203 10.43 3.28 -20.66
CA THR A 203 11.45 2.45 -21.34
C THR A 203 11.22 0.96 -21.16
N GLY A 204 10.25 0.56 -20.33
CA GLY A 204 9.97 -0.82 -20.01
C GLY A 204 10.96 -1.42 -19.02
N VAL A 205 10.69 -2.66 -18.65
CA VAL A 205 11.52 -3.46 -17.75
C VAL A 205 11.80 -4.81 -18.39
N THR A 206 13.04 -5.30 -18.27
CA THR A 206 13.40 -6.62 -18.76
C THR A 206 12.71 -7.72 -17.92
N ALA A 207 12.57 -8.92 -18.50
CA ALA A 207 12.00 -10.05 -17.77
C ALA A 207 12.79 -10.37 -16.48
N GLU A 208 14.11 -10.26 -16.53
CA GLU A 208 14.99 -10.45 -15.36
C GLU A 208 14.71 -9.40 -14.26
N MET A 209 14.53 -8.14 -14.64
CA MET A 209 14.22 -7.07 -13.69
C MET A 209 12.84 -7.23 -13.08
N LEU A 210 11.83 -7.65 -13.87
CA LEU A 210 10.49 -7.97 -13.36
C LEU A 210 10.52 -9.10 -12.33
N GLU A 211 11.31 -10.14 -12.58
CA GLU A 211 11.42 -11.26 -11.65
C GLU A 211 12.08 -10.81 -10.33
N LYS A 212 13.15 -10.05 -10.41
CA LYS A 212 13.78 -9.44 -9.22
C LYS A 212 12.81 -8.55 -8.43
N LEU A 213 11.98 -7.75 -9.11
CA LEU A 213 10.97 -6.93 -8.44
C LEU A 213 9.91 -7.79 -7.75
N ARG A 214 9.46 -8.87 -8.39
CA ARG A 214 8.51 -9.83 -7.80
C ARG A 214 9.09 -10.54 -6.57
N GLU A 215 10.34 -10.95 -6.62
CA GLU A 215 11.04 -11.54 -5.49
C GLU A 215 11.16 -10.54 -4.33
N GLN A 216 11.51 -9.29 -4.61
CA GLN A 216 11.61 -8.23 -3.62
C GLN A 216 10.27 -7.88 -2.94
N LEU A 217 9.14 -8.03 -3.65
CA LEU A 217 7.81 -7.88 -3.06
C LEU A 217 7.40 -9.09 -2.19
N LYS A 218 7.97 -10.29 -2.45
CA LYS A 218 7.70 -11.50 -1.67
C LYS A 218 8.54 -11.60 -0.39
N ASP A 219 9.79 -11.10 -0.43
CA ASP A 219 10.73 -11.26 0.69
C ASP A 219 10.75 -10.01 1.58
N SER A 220 10.28 -10.18 2.82
CA SER A 220 10.25 -9.10 3.82
C SER A 220 11.63 -8.77 4.41
N ALA A 221 12.67 -9.58 4.18
CA ALA A 221 13.97 -9.47 4.86
C ALA A 221 15.03 -8.63 4.11
N ILE A 222 14.84 -8.29 2.83
CA ILE A 222 15.86 -7.60 2.04
C ILE A 222 15.89 -6.10 2.36
N THR A 223 16.82 -5.69 3.21
CA THR A 223 17.14 -4.27 3.47
C THR A 223 18.12 -3.76 2.42
N GLY A 224 17.79 -2.64 1.74
CA GLY A 224 18.75 -1.92 0.90
C GLY A 224 18.44 -1.86 -0.61
N SER A 225 17.21 -2.07 -1.05
CA SER A 225 16.87 -1.99 -2.47
C SER A 225 16.47 -0.56 -2.91
N ARG A 226 16.72 -0.26 -4.18
CA ARG A 226 16.37 1.01 -4.86
C ARG A 226 14.85 1.25 -4.95
N HIS A 227 14.01 0.25 -4.62
CA HIS A 227 12.55 0.27 -4.71
C HIS A 227 11.85 0.23 -3.35
N ILE A 228 12.42 0.91 -2.35
CA ILE A 228 11.88 0.99 -0.98
C ILE A 228 10.41 1.47 -0.97
N GLY A 229 10.04 2.38 -1.86
CA GLY A 229 8.69 2.93 -1.95
C GLY A 229 7.61 1.90 -2.27
N MET A 230 7.79 1.11 -3.35
CA MET A 230 6.80 0.07 -3.73
C MET A 230 6.68 -1.02 -2.67
N ARG A 231 7.80 -1.46 -2.10
CA ARG A 231 7.80 -2.47 -1.05
C ARG A 231 7.07 -2.00 0.21
N ASN A 232 7.31 -0.76 0.63
CA ASN A 232 6.61 -0.19 1.78
C ASN A 232 5.10 -0.13 1.53
N VAL A 233 4.67 0.23 0.32
CA VAL A 233 3.26 0.22 -0.08
C VAL A 233 2.70 -1.20 -0.02
N ASP A 234 3.38 -2.20 -0.57
CA ASP A 234 2.96 -3.60 -0.56
C ASP A 234 2.78 -4.14 0.86
N GLN A 235 3.78 -3.92 1.72
CA GLN A 235 3.72 -4.33 3.13
C GLN A 235 2.56 -3.67 3.89
N ARG A 236 2.33 -2.37 3.68
CA ARG A 236 1.23 -1.65 4.32
C ARG A 236 -0.12 -2.19 3.88
N LEU A 237 -0.30 -2.47 2.58
CA LEU A 237 -1.53 -3.06 2.05
C LEU A 237 -1.79 -4.45 2.65
N LYS A 238 -0.78 -5.31 2.71
CA LYS A 238 -0.88 -6.64 3.34
C LYS A 238 -1.22 -6.56 4.82
N LEU A 239 -0.61 -5.65 5.55
CA LEU A 239 -0.88 -5.45 6.98
C LEU A 239 -2.34 -5.05 7.25
N VAL A 240 -2.95 -4.24 6.39
CA VAL A 240 -4.31 -3.71 6.60
C VAL A 240 -5.38 -4.62 6.00
N PHE A 241 -5.15 -5.14 4.79
CA PHE A 241 -6.16 -5.90 4.05
C PHE A 241 -5.90 -7.41 4.07
N GLY A 242 -4.73 -7.86 4.55
CA GLY A 242 -4.32 -9.27 4.61
C GLY A 242 -3.36 -9.69 3.49
N GLU A 243 -2.73 -10.85 3.65
CA GLU A 243 -1.66 -11.38 2.77
C GLU A 243 -2.11 -11.63 1.31
N GLY A 244 -3.41 -11.74 1.04
CA GLY A 244 -3.96 -11.89 -0.31
C GLY A 244 -3.99 -10.59 -1.13
N TYR A 245 -3.68 -9.46 -0.50
CA TYR A 245 -3.70 -8.12 -1.08
C TYR A 245 -2.30 -7.57 -1.25
N GLY A 246 -2.16 -6.37 -1.85
CA GLY A 246 -0.85 -5.77 -2.08
C GLY A 246 -0.59 -5.42 -3.53
N LEU A 247 0.68 -5.43 -3.93
CA LEU A 247 1.14 -5.04 -5.26
C LEU A 247 1.49 -6.25 -6.13
N THR A 248 1.18 -6.14 -7.42
CA THR A 248 1.75 -7.01 -8.45
C THR A 248 2.35 -6.17 -9.58
N VAL A 249 3.42 -6.66 -10.18
CA VAL A 249 4.13 -5.95 -11.26
C VAL A 249 4.19 -6.76 -12.53
N GLY A 250 4.02 -6.08 -13.67
CA GLY A 250 4.05 -6.68 -14.99
C GLY A 250 4.53 -5.72 -16.06
N ALA A 251 4.83 -6.25 -17.25
CA ALA A 251 5.09 -5.42 -18.40
C ALA A 251 3.79 -4.80 -18.91
N SER A 252 3.85 -3.53 -19.33
CA SER A 252 2.73 -2.84 -19.96
C SER A 252 2.67 -3.13 -21.46
N LYS A 253 1.45 -3.18 -22.00
CA LYS A 253 1.22 -3.22 -23.46
C LYS A 253 1.64 -1.90 -24.13
N GLU A 254 1.71 -0.84 -23.38
CA GLU A 254 2.11 0.50 -23.82
C GLU A 254 3.64 0.69 -23.86
N GLY A 255 4.42 -0.37 -23.55
CA GLY A 255 5.87 -0.40 -23.62
C GLY A 255 6.59 -0.21 -22.28
N GLY A 256 5.93 0.30 -21.24
CA GLY A 256 6.48 0.52 -19.91
C GLY A 256 6.17 -0.60 -18.92
N MET A 257 5.85 -0.22 -17.69
CA MET A 257 5.49 -1.10 -16.59
C MET A 257 4.01 -0.93 -16.19
N CYS A 258 3.40 -1.99 -15.69
CA CYS A 258 2.10 -1.97 -15.04
C CYS A 258 2.26 -2.42 -13.59
N VAL A 259 1.91 -1.56 -12.65
CA VAL A 259 1.79 -1.90 -11.23
C VAL A 259 0.32 -1.99 -10.88
N THR A 260 -0.10 -3.13 -10.36
CA THR A 260 -1.49 -3.35 -9.92
C THR A 260 -1.55 -3.31 -8.40
N VAL A 261 -2.39 -2.46 -7.87
CA VAL A 261 -2.76 -2.40 -6.45
C VAL A 261 -4.04 -3.19 -6.26
N ARG A 262 -4.04 -4.18 -5.38
CA ARG A 262 -5.24 -4.93 -4.97
C ARG A 262 -5.53 -4.68 -3.50
N PHE A 263 -6.76 -4.28 -3.19
CA PHE A 263 -7.24 -4.05 -1.83
C PHE A 263 -8.72 -4.39 -1.70
N GLN A 264 -9.20 -4.59 -0.48
CA GLN A 264 -10.57 -5.00 -0.19
C GLN A 264 -11.46 -3.78 0.08
N THR A 265 -12.73 -3.86 -0.32
CA THR A 265 -13.80 -3.00 0.20
C THR A 265 -13.93 -3.20 1.71
N LEU A 266 -13.91 -2.12 2.49
CA LEU A 266 -14.04 -2.10 3.96
C LEU A 266 -15.46 -1.75 4.40
#